data_71b2e1f433be6dc0201d483e5148e093
#
_entry.id   71b2e1f433be6dc0201d483e5148e093
#
_cell.length_a   1.000
_cell.length_b   1.000
_cell.length_c   1.000
_cell.angle_alpha   90.00
_cell.angle_beta   90.00
_cell.angle_gamma   90.00
#
_symmetry.space_group_name_H-M   'P 1'
#
loop_
_entity.id
_entity.type
_entity.pdbx_description
1 polymer ?
#
loop_
_entity_poly.entity_id
_entity_poly.type
_entity_poly.pdbx_seq_one_letter_code
_entity_poly.pdbx_strand_id
1 'polypeptide(L)'
;MKKILYVVLALFGILALGACSSDKNQASASGEKVYKVGIAANYPPFDFIKDAKITGFDVDLLEEIAKRENLKLEWVNMSFDGLIPALKAGKIDMIASAMSSTPQRLTSMDFSDTYFNTKNLYLKLKTDSSISDKQSLEGKKIGVQLGTIQESAAKAIPNAQVVASEEMLAAILALKAGKIDVVLTDKDIGKGYLKTNEELEAFLEENDGSSGFCVAFDKGKQSELVQKINVGLEKVKADGTYQKIVEKYDLQ
;
A
#
# COMPACT_ATOMS: atom_id res chain seq x y z
N MET A 1 9.35 -67.84 -50.51
CA MET A 1 8.27 -68.77 -50.97
C MET A 1 6.94 -68.18 -50.49
N LYS A 2 6.17 -67.92 -51.49
CA LYS A 2 4.70 -68.10 -51.58
C LYS A 2 3.89 -67.31 -50.55
N LYS A 3 3.19 -66.31 -51.01
CA LYS A 3 1.96 -66.26 -51.86
C LYS A 3 0.80 -65.84 -50.96
N ILE A 4 0.23 -64.65 -51.20
CA ILE A 4 -1.08 -64.49 -51.89
C ILE A 4 -2.23 -64.70 -50.91
N LEU A 5 -3.29 -63.87 -50.72
CA LEU A 5 -4.22 -63.37 -51.72
C LEU A 5 -5.29 -62.50 -51.01
N TYR A 6 -5.64 -61.39 -51.55
CA TYR A 6 -6.97 -60.84 -51.89
C TYR A 6 -8.15 -61.19 -50.96
N VAL A 7 -9.14 -60.32 -50.72
CA VAL A 7 -10.14 -59.71 -51.64
C VAL A 7 -11.02 -58.81 -50.75
N VAL A 8 -11.17 -57.50 -50.92
CA VAL A 8 -12.25 -56.80 -51.66
C VAL A 8 -13.66 -57.06 -51.14
N LEU A 9 -14.35 -56.08 -50.73
CA LEU A 9 -15.67 -55.53 -51.08
C LEU A 9 -16.12 -54.54 -50.01
N ALA A 10 -16.22 -53.34 -50.26
CA ALA A 10 -17.08 -52.48 -51.07
C ALA A 10 -18.56 -52.48 -50.58
N LEU A 11 -18.99 -51.30 -50.29
CA LEU A 11 -20.24 -50.64 -50.65
C LEU A 11 -21.19 -50.24 -49.53
N PHE A 12 -21.55 -49.00 -49.69
CA PHE A 12 -22.81 -48.29 -49.30
C PHE A 12 -22.93 -47.95 -47.80
N GLY A 13 -23.14 -46.81 -47.44
CA GLY A 13 -23.69 -45.59 -48.09
C GLY A 13 -24.48 -44.83 -47.11
N ILE A 14 -24.66 -43.63 -47.43
CA ILE A 14 -25.67 -42.72 -46.92
C ILE A 14 -25.20 -41.67 -45.90
N LEU A 15 -25.16 -40.47 -46.46
CA LEU A 15 -25.19 -39.16 -45.83
C LEU A 15 -26.20 -39.09 -44.69
N ALA A 16 -25.72 -38.56 -43.55
CA ALA A 16 -26.55 -37.78 -42.66
C ALA A 16 -25.75 -36.51 -42.32
N LEU A 17 -26.09 -35.45 -43.02
CA LEU A 17 -25.76 -34.07 -42.65
C LEU A 17 -26.48 -33.78 -41.32
N GLY A 18 -25.76 -33.97 -40.25
CA GLY A 18 -26.12 -33.44 -38.92
C GLY A 18 -25.31 -32.19 -38.69
N ALA A 19 -25.87 -31.04 -38.98
CA ALA A 19 -25.39 -29.75 -38.53
C ALA A 19 -25.46 -29.72 -37.00
N CYS A 20 -24.37 -30.13 -36.33
CA CYS A 20 -24.15 -29.77 -34.95
C CYS A 20 -23.53 -28.38 -34.94
N SER A 21 -24.42 -27.40 -34.82
CA SER A 21 -24.11 -26.08 -34.28
C SER A 21 -23.39 -26.29 -32.95
N SER A 22 -22.08 -26.17 -32.98
CA SER A 22 -21.30 -26.11 -31.75
C SER A 22 -21.50 -24.71 -31.13
N ASP A 23 -22.58 -24.58 -30.42
CA ASP A 23 -22.67 -23.56 -29.37
C ASP A 23 -21.53 -23.83 -28.38
N LYS A 24 -20.39 -23.17 -28.65
CA LYS A 24 -19.38 -22.96 -27.64
C LYS A 24 -19.92 -21.93 -26.68
N ASN A 25 -20.90 -22.31 -25.87
CA ASN A 25 -21.10 -21.74 -24.57
C ASN A 25 -19.89 -22.18 -23.70
N GLN A 26 -18.75 -21.52 -23.91
CA GLN A 26 -17.78 -21.41 -22.86
C GLN A 26 -18.48 -20.58 -21.78
N ALA A 27 -19.19 -21.24 -20.90
CA ALA A 27 -19.42 -20.74 -19.57
C ALA A 27 -18.01 -20.49 -18.99
N SER A 28 -17.53 -19.27 -19.14
CA SER A 28 -16.48 -18.75 -18.30
C SER A 28 -16.97 -19.00 -16.89
N ALA A 29 -16.37 -19.96 -16.20
CA ALA A 29 -16.45 -19.99 -14.77
C ALA A 29 -15.92 -18.64 -14.32
N SER A 30 -16.83 -17.70 -14.06
CA SER A 30 -16.52 -16.43 -13.46
C SER A 30 -16.13 -16.69 -12.00
N GLY A 31 -14.95 -17.25 -11.81
CA GLY A 31 -14.29 -17.17 -10.52
C GLY A 31 -14.19 -15.70 -10.20
N GLU A 32 -14.85 -15.30 -9.13
CA GLU A 32 -14.84 -13.92 -8.68
C GLU A 32 -13.39 -13.49 -8.51
N LYS A 33 -12.98 -12.42 -9.21
CA LYS A 33 -11.59 -11.96 -9.22
C LYS A 33 -11.17 -11.55 -7.81
N VAL A 34 -10.12 -12.14 -7.28
CA VAL A 34 -9.49 -11.75 -6.03
C VAL A 34 -8.37 -10.75 -6.34
N TYR A 35 -8.42 -9.58 -5.72
CA TYR A 35 -7.42 -8.52 -5.88
C TYR A 35 -6.37 -8.61 -4.80
N LYS A 36 -5.11 -8.66 -5.18
CA LYS A 36 -3.97 -8.66 -4.26
C LYS A 36 -3.63 -7.24 -3.82
N VAL A 37 -3.69 -7.00 -2.52
CA VAL A 37 -3.40 -5.71 -1.90
C VAL A 37 -2.05 -5.77 -1.20
N GLY A 38 -1.07 -5.02 -1.69
CA GLY A 38 0.22 -4.87 -1.03
C GLY A 38 0.12 -3.96 0.20
N ILE A 39 0.72 -4.39 1.29
CA ILE A 39 0.73 -3.68 2.57
C ILE A 39 2.07 -3.91 3.29
N ALA A 40 2.54 -2.91 4.04
CA ALA A 40 3.70 -3.02 4.93
C ALA A 40 3.23 -2.94 6.38
N ALA A 41 2.82 -4.07 6.94
CA ALA A 41 2.10 -4.14 8.21
C ALA A 41 3.03 -3.91 9.44
N ASN A 42 3.69 -2.76 9.49
CA ASN A 42 4.62 -2.33 10.54
C ASN A 42 4.51 -0.82 10.88
N TYR A 43 3.37 -0.18 10.50
CA TYR A 43 3.16 1.27 10.58
C TYR A 43 1.87 1.64 11.32
N PRO A 44 1.74 1.28 12.65
CA PRO A 44 0.55 1.58 13.43
C PRO A 44 0.33 3.10 13.57
N PRO A 45 -0.92 3.59 13.50
CA PRO A 45 -2.18 2.85 13.52
C PRO A 45 -2.75 2.49 12.14
N PHE A 46 -2.04 2.78 11.03
CA PHE A 46 -2.58 2.59 9.67
C PHE A 46 -2.55 1.13 9.24
N ASP A 47 -1.40 0.46 9.41
CA ASP A 47 -1.21 -0.94 9.04
C ASP A 47 -0.21 -1.63 9.97
N PHE A 48 -0.63 -2.68 10.63
CA PHE A 48 0.20 -3.42 11.58
C PHE A 48 -0.31 -4.85 11.80
N ILE A 49 0.52 -5.67 12.45
CA ILE A 49 0.13 -7.02 12.85
C ILE A 49 -0.31 -7.00 14.32
N LYS A 50 -1.53 -7.48 14.58
CA LYS A 50 -2.07 -7.73 15.91
C LYS A 50 -2.70 -9.12 15.95
N ASP A 51 -2.39 -9.92 16.97
CA ASP A 51 -2.91 -11.29 17.14
C ASP A 51 -2.75 -12.14 15.86
N ALA A 52 -1.55 -12.05 15.22
CA ALA A 52 -1.18 -12.70 13.97
C ALA A 52 -2.05 -12.31 12.75
N LYS A 53 -2.79 -11.21 12.82
CA LYS A 53 -3.61 -10.69 11.73
C LYS A 53 -3.12 -9.31 11.30
N ILE A 54 -3.13 -9.06 10.00
CA ILE A 54 -2.95 -7.72 9.45
C ILE A 54 -4.19 -6.92 9.81
N THR A 55 -4.00 -5.75 10.41
CA THR A 55 -5.06 -4.85 10.87
C THR A 55 -4.57 -3.40 10.79
N GLY A 56 -5.46 -2.44 10.97
CA GLY A 56 -5.15 -1.01 10.96
C GLY A 56 -6.23 -0.23 10.24
N PHE A 57 -6.05 1.08 10.24
CA PHE A 57 -6.98 2.00 9.58
C PHE A 57 -7.14 1.69 8.08
N ASP A 58 -6.04 1.46 7.37
CA ASP A 58 -6.05 1.16 5.94
C ASP A 58 -6.77 -0.15 5.64
N VAL A 59 -6.56 -1.16 6.49
CA VAL A 59 -7.21 -2.47 6.35
C VAL A 59 -8.71 -2.34 6.55
N ASP A 60 -9.14 -1.75 7.66
CA ASP A 60 -10.57 -1.59 7.95
C ASP A 60 -11.28 -0.75 6.90
N LEU A 61 -10.65 0.35 6.44
CA LEU A 61 -11.20 1.22 5.42
C LEU A 61 -11.37 0.49 4.10
N LEU A 62 -10.32 -0.19 3.62
CA LEU A 62 -10.37 -0.87 2.33
C LEU A 62 -11.31 -2.09 2.36
N GLU A 63 -11.40 -2.80 3.47
CA GLU A 63 -12.37 -3.89 3.66
C GLU A 63 -13.83 -3.39 3.60
N GLU A 64 -14.12 -2.23 4.19
CA GLU A 64 -15.44 -1.62 4.12
C GLU A 64 -15.78 -1.11 2.71
N ILE A 65 -14.78 -0.56 1.98
CA ILE A 65 -14.91 -0.22 0.55
C ILE A 65 -15.19 -1.50 -0.26
N ALA A 66 -14.41 -2.55 -0.05
CA ALA A 66 -14.53 -3.81 -0.77
C ALA A 66 -15.91 -4.46 -0.61
N LYS A 67 -16.48 -4.44 0.60
CA LYS A 67 -17.85 -4.91 0.86
C LYS A 67 -18.89 -4.17 0.01
N ARG A 68 -18.78 -2.83 -0.11
CA ARG A 68 -19.73 -2.00 -0.85
C ARG A 68 -19.62 -2.15 -2.36
N GLU A 69 -18.42 -2.51 -2.84
CA GLU A 69 -18.12 -2.63 -4.27
C GLU A 69 -18.02 -4.10 -4.74
N ASN A 70 -18.38 -5.07 -3.87
CA ASN A 70 -18.30 -6.51 -4.14
C ASN A 70 -16.91 -6.93 -4.63
N LEU A 71 -15.85 -6.44 -3.97
CA LEU A 71 -14.48 -6.82 -4.25
C LEU A 71 -14.03 -7.90 -3.27
N LYS A 72 -13.24 -8.86 -3.74
CA LYS A 72 -12.51 -9.82 -2.88
C LYS A 72 -11.08 -9.42 -2.80
N LEU A 73 -10.54 -9.32 -1.59
CA LEU A 73 -9.18 -8.88 -1.31
C LEU A 73 -8.34 -10.04 -0.75
N GLU A 74 -7.07 -10.05 -1.13
CA GLU A 74 -6.00 -10.87 -0.56
C GLU A 74 -4.87 -9.94 -0.14
N TRP A 75 -4.57 -9.88 1.17
CA TRP A 75 -3.51 -9.05 1.70
C TRP A 75 -2.13 -9.70 1.53
N VAL A 76 -1.19 -8.98 0.94
CA VAL A 76 0.19 -9.42 0.69
C VAL A 76 1.14 -8.51 1.47
N ASN A 77 1.62 -9.01 2.62
CA ASN A 77 2.54 -8.25 3.48
C ASN A 77 3.97 -8.31 2.95
N MET A 78 4.63 -7.15 2.86
CA MET A 78 6.03 -7.02 2.47
C MET A 78 6.62 -5.71 3.03
N SER A 79 7.94 -5.46 2.85
CA SER A 79 8.54 -4.18 3.22
C SER A 79 7.99 -3.03 2.36
N PHE A 80 7.93 -1.82 2.92
CA PHE A 80 7.32 -0.66 2.24
C PHE A 80 8.02 -0.31 0.91
N ASP A 81 9.34 -0.34 0.89
CA ASP A 81 10.15 -0.12 -0.32
C ASP A 81 9.94 -1.19 -1.40
N GLY A 82 9.47 -2.38 -1.01
CA GLY A 82 9.09 -3.47 -1.92
C GLY A 82 7.74 -3.30 -2.61
N LEU A 83 6.84 -2.45 -2.10
CA LEU A 83 5.46 -2.32 -2.57
C LEU A 83 5.38 -1.82 -4.03
N ILE A 84 6.05 -0.72 -4.36
CA ILE A 84 6.03 -0.15 -5.72
C ILE A 84 6.66 -1.12 -6.74
N PRO A 85 7.83 -1.72 -6.50
CA PRO A 85 8.36 -2.77 -7.37
C PRO A 85 7.41 -3.96 -7.58
N ALA A 86 6.74 -4.43 -6.51
CA ALA A 86 5.78 -5.52 -6.60
C ALA A 86 4.56 -5.15 -7.45
N LEU A 87 4.03 -3.92 -7.29
CA LEU A 87 2.94 -3.38 -8.10
C LEU A 87 3.35 -3.32 -9.58
N LYS A 88 4.52 -2.79 -9.89
CA LYS A 88 5.06 -2.71 -11.25
C LYS A 88 5.27 -4.06 -11.90
N ALA A 89 5.67 -5.06 -11.11
CA ALA A 89 5.84 -6.44 -11.57
C ALA A 89 4.50 -7.22 -11.69
N GLY A 90 3.36 -6.61 -11.34
CA GLY A 90 2.05 -7.26 -11.36
C GLY A 90 1.90 -8.38 -10.32
N LYS A 91 2.71 -8.36 -9.26
CA LYS A 91 2.61 -9.31 -8.14
C LYS A 91 1.48 -8.96 -7.18
N ILE A 92 1.10 -7.70 -7.14
CA ILE A 92 -0.05 -7.12 -6.45
C ILE A 92 -0.84 -6.24 -7.41
N ASP A 93 -2.12 -6.06 -7.18
CA ASP A 93 -3.02 -5.25 -8.02
C ASP A 93 -3.11 -3.79 -7.56
N MET A 94 -2.93 -3.55 -6.27
CA MET A 94 -2.96 -2.22 -5.64
C MET A 94 -2.14 -2.20 -4.35
N ILE A 95 -1.87 -0.99 -3.85
CA ILE A 95 -1.20 -0.75 -2.56
C ILE A 95 -2.16 0.02 -1.66
N ALA A 96 -2.37 -0.49 -0.43
CA ALA A 96 -3.00 0.24 0.66
C ALA A 96 -2.09 0.11 1.89
N SER A 97 -1.29 1.14 2.17
CA SER A 97 -0.25 1.15 3.19
C SER A 97 0.24 2.57 3.45
N ALA A 98 -0.63 3.46 3.91
CA ALA A 98 -0.32 4.88 4.14
C ALA A 98 0.48 5.51 2.96
N MET A 99 0.13 5.12 1.73
CA MET A 99 0.89 5.49 0.52
C MET A 99 0.53 6.92 0.09
N SER A 100 1.44 7.85 0.32
CA SER A 100 1.28 9.24 -0.09
C SER A 100 1.29 9.41 -1.61
N SER A 101 0.29 10.13 -2.15
CA SER A 101 0.28 10.57 -3.54
C SER A 101 1.15 11.82 -3.71
N THR A 102 2.18 11.72 -4.54
CA THR A 102 3.09 12.85 -4.85
C THR A 102 3.20 13.07 -6.35
N PRO A 103 3.58 14.28 -6.81
CA PRO A 103 3.82 14.54 -8.24
C PRO A 103 4.78 13.55 -8.88
N GLN A 104 5.83 13.14 -8.15
CA GLN A 104 6.79 12.15 -8.64
C GLN A 104 6.15 10.77 -8.83
N ARG A 105 5.38 10.29 -7.85
CA ARG A 105 4.70 8.98 -7.90
C ARG A 105 3.61 8.95 -8.96
N LEU A 106 2.90 10.07 -9.17
CA LEU A 106 1.88 10.23 -10.22
C LEU A 106 2.41 10.05 -11.64
N THR A 107 3.72 10.20 -11.88
CA THR A 107 4.30 9.94 -13.20
C THR A 107 4.21 8.47 -13.60
N SER A 108 4.20 7.56 -12.63
CA SER A 108 4.28 6.12 -12.86
C SER A 108 3.13 5.31 -12.22
N MET A 109 2.30 5.94 -11.39
CA MET A 109 1.18 5.31 -10.69
C MET A 109 -0.10 6.12 -10.87
N ASP A 110 -1.24 5.46 -10.75
CA ASP A 110 -2.54 6.09 -10.54
C ASP A 110 -2.92 5.94 -9.06
N PHE A 111 -3.76 6.84 -8.58
CA PHE A 111 -4.18 6.88 -7.19
C PHE A 111 -5.70 7.03 -7.09
N SER A 112 -6.26 6.51 -6.00
CA SER A 112 -7.62 6.86 -5.58
C SER A 112 -7.68 8.31 -5.13
N ASP A 113 -8.87 8.77 -4.80
CA ASP A 113 -9.06 9.98 -4.01
C ASP A 113 -8.37 9.82 -2.65
N THR A 114 -7.93 10.94 -2.09
CA THR A 114 -7.27 10.98 -0.78
C THR A 114 -8.24 10.54 0.31
N TYR A 115 -7.80 9.58 1.11
CA TYR A 115 -8.58 9.12 2.25
C TYR A 115 -8.09 9.67 3.59
N PHE A 116 -6.82 10.08 3.71
CA PHE A 116 -6.27 10.66 4.95
C PHE A 116 -5.19 11.69 4.63
N ASN A 117 -5.15 12.79 5.39
CA ASN A 117 -4.12 13.81 5.27
C ASN A 117 -3.17 13.73 6.45
N THR A 118 -1.89 13.85 6.19
CA THR A 118 -0.83 13.85 7.20
C THR A 118 0.16 14.97 6.96
N LYS A 119 1.17 15.07 7.83
CA LYS A 119 2.29 15.98 7.74
C LYS A 119 3.57 15.27 8.17
N ASN A 120 4.70 15.82 7.85
CA ASN A 120 5.97 15.44 8.41
C ASN A 120 6.07 15.87 9.89
N LEU A 121 6.51 14.95 10.74
CA LEU A 121 6.81 15.20 12.14
C LEU A 121 8.25 14.80 12.44
N TYR A 122 9.00 15.69 13.06
CA TYR A 122 10.39 15.47 13.44
C TYR A 122 10.47 15.24 14.95
N LEU A 123 11.04 14.10 15.33
CA LEU A 123 11.20 13.66 16.71
C LEU A 123 12.67 13.69 17.10
N LYS A 124 12.94 14.07 18.35
CA LYS A 124 14.28 14.07 18.95
C LYS A 124 14.22 13.62 20.42
N LEU A 125 15.38 13.40 21.02
CA LEU A 125 15.46 13.27 22.47
C LEU A 125 15.19 14.63 23.14
N LYS A 126 14.41 14.68 24.21
CA LYS A 126 14.18 15.88 25.01
C LYS A 126 15.45 16.48 25.57
N THR A 127 16.46 15.64 25.82
CA THR A 127 17.77 16.07 26.35
C THR A 127 18.65 16.74 25.30
N ASP A 128 18.32 16.65 24.01
CA ASP A 128 19.09 17.32 22.96
C ASP A 128 18.57 18.74 22.73
N SER A 129 19.22 19.72 23.35
CA SER A 129 18.94 21.14 23.16
C SER A 129 19.57 21.77 21.92
N SER A 130 20.40 21.01 21.17
CA SER A 130 21.08 21.51 19.98
C SER A 130 20.18 21.56 18.74
N ILE A 131 19.00 20.91 18.81
CA ILE A 131 18.06 20.80 17.72
C ILE A 131 16.75 21.48 18.14
N SER A 132 16.36 22.54 17.42
CA SER A 132 15.16 23.32 17.77
C SER A 132 14.29 23.70 16.58
N ASP A 133 14.84 23.65 15.37
CA ASP A 133 14.19 24.07 14.13
C ASP A 133 14.75 23.34 12.90
N LYS A 134 14.26 23.72 11.74
CA LYS A 134 14.68 23.11 10.46
C LYS A 134 16.16 23.37 10.13
N GLN A 135 16.71 24.51 10.52
CA GLN A 135 18.10 24.89 10.23
C GLN A 135 19.07 24.02 11.04
N SER A 136 18.69 23.69 12.28
CA SER A 136 19.49 22.82 13.14
C SER A 136 19.59 21.37 12.68
N LEU A 137 18.88 20.99 11.62
CA LEU A 137 18.95 19.65 10.99
C LEU A 137 20.18 19.48 10.08
N GLU A 138 20.86 20.56 9.71
CA GLU A 138 22.05 20.50 8.86
C GLU A 138 23.12 19.60 9.50
N GLY A 139 23.65 18.64 8.72
CA GLY A 139 24.67 17.69 9.15
C GLY A 139 24.22 16.62 10.14
N LYS A 140 22.95 16.62 10.58
CA LYS A 140 22.41 15.66 11.54
C LYS A 140 22.15 14.29 10.92
N LYS A 141 22.18 13.27 11.77
CA LYS A 141 21.76 11.89 11.41
C LYS A 141 20.25 11.78 11.56
N ILE A 142 19.57 11.59 10.42
CA ILE A 142 18.10 11.55 10.38
C ILE A 142 17.65 10.13 10.04
N GLY A 143 16.95 9.49 10.96
CA GLY A 143 16.31 8.20 10.76
C GLY A 143 14.98 8.34 10.05
N VAL A 144 14.75 7.47 9.06
CA VAL A 144 13.54 7.42 8.24
C VAL A 144 13.18 5.99 7.91
N GLN A 145 11.95 5.75 7.46
CA GLN A 145 11.63 4.47 6.84
C GLN A 145 12.02 4.48 5.36
N LEU A 146 12.61 3.38 4.90
CA LEU A 146 13.10 3.20 3.54
C LEU A 146 11.96 3.28 2.51
N GLY A 147 12.18 3.98 1.40
CA GLY A 147 11.22 4.10 0.30
C GLY A 147 10.11 5.13 0.52
N THR A 148 10.10 5.82 1.67
CA THR A 148 9.09 6.84 2.01
C THR A 148 9.41 8.22 1.40
N ILE A 149 8.42 9.10 1.41
CA ILE A 149 8.63 10.51 1.05
C ILE A 149 9.48 11.23 2.10
N GLN A 150 9.45 10.78 3.35
CA GLN A 150 10.28 11.28 4.44
C GLN A 150 11.76 11.01 4.18
N GLU A 151 12.11 9.87 3.57
CA GLU A 151 13.49 9.61 3.14
C GLU A 151 13.95 10.64 2.11
N SER A 152 13.09 10.97 1.14
CA SER A 152 13.39 12.00 0.13
C SER A 152 13.51 13.39 0.76
N ALA A 153 12.63 13.72 1.71
CA ALA A 153 12.67 14.98 2.45
C ALA A 153 13.95 15.11 3.28
N ALA A 154 14.35 14.05 3.98
CA ALA A 154 15.60 14.04 4.75
C ALA A 154 16.85 14.20 3.87
N LYS A 155 16.88 13.55 2.69
CA LYS A 155 17.96 13.71 1.69
C LYS A 155 18.08 15.13 1.13
N ALA A 156 17.01 15.90 1.16
CA ALA A 156 17.03 17.29 0.72
C ALA A 156 17.58 18.27 1.77
N ILE A 157 17.80 17.83 3.01
CA ILE A 157 18.39 18.64 4.07
C ILE A 157 19.91 18.74 3.85
N PRO A 158 20.52 19.95 3.84
CA PRO A 158 21.95 20.10 3.59
C PRO A 158 22.81 19.27 4.54
N ASN A 159 23.75 18.52 3.98
CA ASN A 159 24.71 17.69 4.71
C ASN A 159 24.11 16.64 5.67
N ALA A 160 22.80 16.43 5.68
CA ALA A 160 22.17 15.41 6.51
C ALA A 160 22.66 14.01 6.18
N GLN A 161 22.86 13.20 7.21
CA GLN A 161 23.21 11.79 7.11
C GLN A 161 21.93 10.97 7.27
N VAL A 162 21.34 10.53 6.16
CA VAL A 162 20.08 9.76 6.20
C VAL A 162 20.35 8.31 6.57
N VAL A 163 19.70 7.84 7.62
CA VAL A 163 19.73 6.45 8.10
C VAL A 163 18.37 5.82 7.83
N ALA A 164 18.25 5.15 6.69
CA ALA A 164 17.01 4.49 6.31
C ALA A 164 16.94 3.08 6.91
N SER A 165 15.78 2.72 7.44
CA SER A 165 15.46 1.41 8.01
C SER A 165 14.18 0.86 7.38
N GLU A 166 14.07 -0.46 7.25
CA GLU A 166 12.85 -1.09 6.71
C GLU A 166 11.64 -0.83 7.62
N GLU A 167 11.87 -0.69 8.92
CA GLU A 167 10.84 -0.47 9.92
C GLU A 167 11.07 0.83 10.71
N MET A 168 10.01 1.61 10.90
CA MET A 168 10.07 2.85 11.69
C MET A 168 10.52 2.60 13.14
N LEU A 169 10.11 1.47 13.73
CA LEU A 169 10.54 1.10 15.08
C LEU A 169 12.07 1.05 15.23
N ALA A 170 12.79 0.57 14.21
CA ALA A 170 14.25 0.52 14.23
C ALA A 170 14.86 1.93 14.28
N ALA A 171 14.29 2.91 13.57
CA ALA A 171 14.71 4.31 13.64
C ALA A 171 14.43 4.90 15.03
N ILE A 172 13.27 4.64 15.63
CA ILE A 172 12.93 5.08 17.00
C ILE A 172 13.92 4.51 18.03
N LEU A 173 14.25 3.21 17.93
CA LEU A 173 15.22 2.60 18.84
C LEU A 173 16.65 3.17 18.64
N ALA A 174 17.02 3.50 17.42
CA ALA A 174 18.30 4.15 17.12
C ALA A 174 18.36 5.58 17.71
N LEU A 175 17.25 6.34 17.66
CA LEU A 175 17.14 7.66 18.29
C LEU A 175 17.28 7.54 19.80
N LYS A 176 16.57 6.65 20.46
CA LYS A 176 16.64 6.40 21.90
C LYS A 176 18.05 6.00 22.35
N ALA A 177 18.76 5.26 21.51
CA ALA A 177 20.14 4.85 21.76
C ALA A 177 21.20 5.93 21.42
N GLY A 178 20.79 7.13 20.98
CA GLY A 178 21.69 8.21 20.58
C GLY A 178 22.56 7.88 19.34
N LYS A 179 22.15 6.91 18.52
CA LYS A 179 22.86 6.54 17.28
C LYS A 179 22.49 7.46 16.11
N ILE A 180 21.33 8.07 16.18
CA ILE A 180 20.83 9.11 15.27
C ILE A 180 20.30 10.28 16.10
N ASP A 181 20.18 11.44 15.49
CA ASP A 181 19.82 12.69 16.18
C ASP A 181 18.32 12.99 16.08
N VAL A 182 17.69 12.60 14.95
CA VAL A 182 16.30 12.91 14.63
C VAL A 182 15.64 11.71 13.95
N VAL A 183 14.35 11.51 14.19
CA VAL A 183 13.48 10.67 13.35
C VAL A 183 12.51 11.57 12.62
N LEU A 184 12.36 11.35 11.31
CA LEU A 184 11.36 11.99 10.48
C LEU A 184 10.33 10.94 10.03
N THR A 185 9.06 11.20 10.35
CA THR A 185 7.94 10.28 10.09
C THR A 185 6.66 11.06 9.83
N ASP A 186 5.58 10.36 9.51
CA ASP A 186 4.23 10.94 9.48
C ASP A 186 3.76 11.32 10.89
N LYS A 187 2.96 12.39 10.97
CA LYS A 187 2.52 12.99 12.21
C LYS A 187 1.83 12.00 13.16
N ASP A 188 0.89 11.22 12.64
CA ASP A 188 0.08 10.34 13.49
C ASP A 188 0.90 9.13 13.98
N ILE A 189 1.85 8.66 13.16
CA ILE A 189 2.85 7.67 13.55
C ILE A 189 3.74 8.23 14.66
N GLY A 190 4.30 9.40 14.44
CA GLY A 190 5.16 10.07 15.43
C GLY A 190 4.45 10.29 16.74
N LYS A 191 3.20 10.76 16.72
CA LYS A 191 2.36 10.91 17.90
C LYS A 191 2.13 9.58 18.63
N GLY A 192 1.95 8.48 17.88
CA GLY A 192 1.83 7.15 18.46
C GLY A 192 3.07 6.76 19.26
N TYR A 193 4.27 6.99 18.71
CA TYR A 193 5.52 6.74 19.42
C TYR A 193 5.71 7.67 20.64
N LEU A 194 5.33 8.94 20.57
CA LEU A 194 5.43 9.88 21.70
C LEU A 194 4.56 9.45 22.90
N LYS A 195 3.42 8.79 22.67
CA LYS A 195 2.56 8.28 23.76
C LYS A 195 3.26 7.23 24.63
N THR A 196 4.22 6.50 24.08
CA THR A 196 4.88 5.36 24.74
C THR A 196 6.38 5.56 24.98
N ASN A 197 6.92 6.72 24.62
CA ASN A 197 8.36 7.06 24.78
C ASN A 197 8.49 8.48 25.33
N GLU A 198 8.39 8.60 26.66
CA GLU A 198 8.38 9.88 27.37
C GLU A 198 9.67 10.71 27.19
N GLU A 199 10.79 10.06 26.83
CA GLU A 199 12.08 10.69 26.56
C GLU A 199 12.14 11.43 25.22
N LEU A 200 11.16 11.18 24.33
CA LEU A 200 11.08 11.82 23.01
C LEU A 200 10.16 13.04 23.04
N GLU A 201 10.42 13.96 22.14
CA GLU A 201 9.54 15.08 21.83
C GLU A 201 9.50 15.36 20.32
N ALA A 202 8.39 15.95 19.87
CA ALA A 202 8.30 16.56 18.55
C ALA A 202 8.75 18.01 18.65
N PHE A 203 9.61 18.46 17.73
CA PHE A 203 10.08 19.85 17.71
C PHE A 203 9.73 20.60 16.43
N LEU A 204 9.36 19.87 15.36
CA LEU A 204 8.99 20.47 14.07
C LEU A 204 7.88 19.66 13.43
N GLU A 205 6.88 20.35 12.88
CA GLU A 205 5.82 19.82 12.02
C GLU A 205 5.77 20.65 10.74
N GLU A 206 5.75 20.02 9.57
CA GLU A 206 5.64 20.70 8.27
C GLU A 206 4.85 19.88 7.25
N ASN A 207 4.37 20.54 6.20
CA ASN A 207 3.72 19.82 5.10
C ASN A 207 4.70 18.83 4.45
N ASP A 208 4.20 17.64 4.13
CA ASP A 208 4.98 16.56 3.53
C ASP A 208 5.12 16.67 1.99
N GLY A 209 4.42 17.64 1.38
CA GLY A 209 4.42 17.88 -0.07
C GLY A 209 3.57 16.90 -0.88
N SER A 210 2.77 16.07 -0.21
CA SER A 210 1.83 15.14 -0.85
C SER A 210 0.40 15.67 -0.86
N SER A 211 -0.48 14.95 -1.58
CA SER A 211 -1.93 15.15 -1.48
C SER A 211 -2.57 14.29 -0.37
N GLY A 212 -1.76 13.59 0.43
CA GLY A 212 -2.20 12.67 1.46
C GLY A 212 -2.16 11.20 1.03
N PHE A 213 -2.66 10.32 1.90
CA PHE A 213 -2.69 8.88 1.67
C PHE A 213 -3.81 8.48 0.72
N CYS A 214 -3.47 7.63 -0.24
CA CYS A 214 -4.36 7.11 -1.27
C CYS A 214 -4.08 5.63 -1.50
N VAL A 215 -5.05 4.90 -2.06
CA VAL A 215 -4.79 3.58 -2.65
C VAL A 215 -4.06 3.78 -3.98
N ALA A 216 -2.94 3.09 -4.19
CA ALA A 216 -2.11 3.25 -5.38
C ALA A 216 -2.25 2.06 -6.33
N PHE A 217 -2.14 2.33 -7.64
CA PHE A 217 -2.30 1.38 -8.73
C PHE A 217 -1.21 1.58 -9.78
N ASP A 218 -0.91 0.55 -10.57
CA ASP A 218 -0.01 0.70 -11.70
C ASP A 218 -0.63 1.57 -12.80
N LYS A 219 0.14 2.51 -13.31
CA LYS A 219 -0.30 3.56 -14.24
C LYS A 219 -1.07 3.01 -15.43
N GLY A 220 -2.30 3.48 -15.62
CA GLY A 220 -3.15 3.15 -16.76
C GLY A 220 -3.69 1.72 -16.81
N LYS A 221 -3.45 0.87 -15.78
CA LYS A 221 -3.81 -0.56 -15.85
C LYS A 221 -5.11 -0.93 -15.14
N GLN A 222 -5.56 -0.13 -14.16
CA GLN A 222 -6.64 -0.51 -13.24
C GLN A 222 -7.73 0.56 -13.13
N SER A 223 -8.05 1.28 -14.21
CA SER A 223 -8.98 2.43 -14.17
C SER A 223 -10.36 2.11 -13.58
N GLU A 224 -10.92 0.93 -13.90
CA GLU A 224 -12.20 0.49 -13.32
C GLU A 224 -12.09 0.25 -11.81
N LEU A 225 -10.97 -0.33 -11.35
CA LEU A 225 -10.74 -0.57 -9.93
C LEU A 225 -10.54 0.73 -9.16
N VAL A 226 -9.81 1.70 -9.73
CA VAL A 226 -9.68 3.07 -9.18
C VAL A 226 -11.06 3.68 -8.97
N GLN A 227 -11.95 3.62 -9.98
CA GLN A 227 -13.31 4.15 -9.88
C GLN A 227 -14.12 3.45 -8.80
N LYS A 228 -14.06 2.11 -8.69
CA LYS A 228 -14.74 1.36 -7.63
C LYS A 228 -14.24 1.77 -6.25
N ILE A 229 -12.94 1.90 -6.06
CA ILE A 229 -12.38 2.35 -4.78
C ILE A 229 -12.88 3.76 -4.43
N ASN A 230 -12.91 4.70 -5.38
CA ASN A 230 -13.40 6.05 -5.13
C ASN A 230 -14.89 6.06 -4.77
N VAL A 231 -15.72 5.34 -5.54
CA VAL A 231 -17.16 5.21 -5.24
C VAL A 231 -17.39 4.59 -3.87
N GLY A 232 -16.65 3.53 -3.54
CA GLY A 232 -16.72 2.89 -2.23
C GLY A 232 -16.27 3.83 -1.10
N LEU A 233 -15.22 4.62 -1.31
CA LEU A 233 -14.72 5.62 -0.35
C LEU A 233 -15.78 6.71 -0.10
N GLU A 234 -16.44 7.22 -1.15
CA GLU A 234 -17.54 8.17 -1.00
C GLU A 234 -18.69 7.58 -0.15
N LYS A 235 -19.09 6.32 -0.42
CA LYS A 235 -20.14 5.64 0.34
C LYS A 235 -19.78 5.47 1.81
N VAL A 236 -18.52 5.04 2.11
CA VAL A 236 -18.02 4.86 3.48
C VAL A 236 -17.98 6.20 4.24
N LYS A 237 -17.63 7.29 3.54
CA LYS A 237 -17.67 8.65 4.12
C LYS A 237 -19.12 9.12 4.36
N ALA A 238 -19.99 8.91 3.40
CA ALA A 238 -21.38 9.39 3.45
C ALA A 238 -22.23 8.72 4.55
N ASP A 239 -22.00 7.43 4.83
CA ASP A 239 -22.75 6.68 5.84
C ASP A 239 -22.14 6.76 7.26
N GLY A 240 -21.06 7.51 7.42
CA GLY A 240 -20.38 7.72 8.70
C GLY A 240 -19.48 6.54 9.15
N THR A 241 -19.31 5.50 8.34
CA THR A 241 -18.39 4.39 8.64
C THR A 241 -16.95 4.86 8.70
N TYR A 242 -16.55 5.75 7.79
CA TYR A 242 -15.22 6.36 7.79
C TYR A 242 -14.90 7.00 9.15
N GLN A 243 -15.82 7.82 9.68
CA GLN A 243 -15.62 8.50 10.95
C GLN A 243 -15.46 7.52 12.11
N LYS A 244 -16.23 6.43 12.12
CA LYS A 244 -16.08 5.36 13.13
C LYS A 244 -14.72 4.68 13.07
N ILE A 245 -14.16 4.50 11.87
CA ILE A 245 -12.81 3.92 11.69
C ILE A 245 -11.76 4.92 12.18
N VAL A 246 -11.88 6.21 11.86
CA VAL A 246 -11.00 7.28 12.37
C VAL A 246 -10.97 7.28 13.91
N GLU A 247 -12.14 7.23 14.55
CA GLU A 247 -12.28 7.19 16.02
C GLU A 247 -11.70 5.91 16.62
N LYS A 248 -11.92 4.75 15.97
CA LYS A 248 -11.38 3.45 16.42
C LYS A 248 -9.85 3.47 16.55
N TYR A 249 -9.18 4.20 15.67
CA TYR A 249 -7.71 4.29 15.62
C TYR A 249 -7.14 5.57 16.25
N ASP A 250 -7.98 6.38 16.92
CA ASP A 250 -7.60 7.64 17.56
C ASP A 250 -6.86 8.59 16.60
N LEU A 251 -7.30 8.64 15.34
CA LEU A 251 -6.81 9.52 14.28
C LEU A 251 -7.53 10.87 14.29
N GLN A 252 -6.82 11.96 13.82
CA GLN A 252 -7.34 13.33 13.84
C GLN A 252 -7.09 14.06 12.51
#